data_ac849ad8433ca09e55450c14656e43e7
#
_entry.id   ac849ad8433ca09e55450c14656e43e7
#
_cell.length_a   1.000
_cell.length_b   1.000
_cell.length_c   1.000
_cell.angle_alpha   90.00
_cell.angle_beta   90.00
_cell.angle_gamma   90.00
#
_symmetry.space_group_name_H-M   'P 1'
#
loop_
_entity.id
_entity.type
_entity.pdbx_description
1 polymer ?
#
loop_
_entity_poly.entity_id
_entity_poly.type
_entity_poly.pdbx_seq_one_letter_code
_entity_poly.pdbx_strand_id
1 'polypeptide(L)'
;MSGEGEYRFGEKIVPVRRGDIVAAPAGTQAHQLINTGSDDLRYLGISTVGGVDIVDYPDSKKIAVAAGIKNADFKTATYVFLGRIAPTDYYDGEDD
;
A
#
# COMPACT_ATOMS: atom_id res chain seq x y z
N MET A 1 1.58 0.65 19.52
CA MET A 1 1.71 2.00 18.94
C MET A 1 2.12 2.97 20.01
N SER A 2 3.02 3.86 19.71
CA SER A 2 3.38 5.00 20.57
C SER A 2 3.41 6.27 19.73
N GLY A 3 3.20 7.43 20.37
CA GLY A 3 2.98 8.69 19.65
C GLY A 3 1.51 8.91 19.34
N GLU A 4 1.25 9.94 18.55
CA GLU A 4 -0.11 10.30 18.12
C GLU A 4 -0.14 10.52 16.62
N GLY A 5 -1.26 10.17 16.01
CA GLY A 5 -1.42 10.34 14.58
C GLY A 5 -2.88 10.27 14.16
N GLU A 6 -3.06 10.18 12.86
CA GLU A 6 -4.35 9.97 12.24
C GLU A 6 -4.27 8.80 11.28
N TYR A 7 -5.32 8.01 11.22
CA TYR A 7 -5.50 6.95 10.26
C TYR A 7 -6.56 7.37 9.24
N ARG A 8 -6.14 7.50 7.99
CA ARG A 8 -7.02 7.79 6.87
C ARG A 8 -7.44 6.50 6.21
N PHE A 9 -8.74 6.32 6.05
CA PHE A 9 -9.32 5.15 5.39
C PHE A 9 -10.43 5.64 4.44
N GLY A 10 -10.14 5.62 3.15
CA GLY A 10 -10.98 6.27 2.16
C GLY A 10 -11.08 7.76 2.45
N GLU A 11 -12.28 8.28 2.67
CA GLU A 11 -12.52 9.68 3.02
C GLU A 11 -12.61 9.92 4.54
N LYS A 12 -12.49 8.85 5.33
CA LYS A 12 -12.58 8.96 6.79
C LYS A 12 -11.19 9.18 7.38
N ILE A 13 -11.14 9.99 8.42
CA ILE A 13 -9.94 10.24 9.20
C ILE A 13 -10.28 10.00 10.66
N VAL A 14 -9.50 9.16 11.33
CA VAL A 14 -9.71 8.77 12.71
C VAL A 14 -8.42 9.03 13.49
N PRO A 15 -8.48 9.72 14.64
CA PRO A 15 -7.28 9.87 15.47
C PRO A 15 -6.84 8.51 16.02
N VAL A 16 -5.54 8.31 16.08
CA VAL A 16 -4.92 7.10 16.64
C VAL A 16 -3.87 7.48 17.66
N ARG A 17 -3.72 6.63 18.66
CA ARG A 17 -2.80 6.82 19.76
C ARG A 17 -2.36 5.48 20.34
N ARG A 18 -1.53 5.54 21.37
CA ARG A 18 -1.04 4.35 22.06
C ARG A 18 -2.16 3.40 22.43
N GLY A 19 -1.97 2.14 22.14
CA GLY A 19 -2.92 1.06 22.44
C GLY A 19 -3.93 0.79 21.32
N ASP A 20 -3.97 1.62 20.29
CA ASP A 20 -4.89 1.43 19.18
C ASP A 20 -4.40 0.35 18.21
N ILE A 21 -5.34 -0.34 17.62
CA ILE A 21 -5.13 -1.31 16.55
C ILE A 21 -5.97 -0.87 15.36
N VAL A 22 -5.33 -0.81 14.18
CA VAL A 22 -6.03 -0.50 12.94
C VAL A 22 -5.86 -1.66 11.96
N ALA A 23 -6.89 -1.91 11.16
CA ALA A 23 -6.87 -2.94 10.15
C ALA A 23 -6.95 -2.31 8.76
N ALA A 24 -6.18 -2.86 7.82
CA ALA A 24 -6.13 -2.42 6.44
C ALA A 24 -6.29 -3.61 5.50
N PRO A 25 -7.52 -4.17 5.38
CA PRO A 25 -7.75 -5.33 4.53
C PRO A 25 -7.48 -5.01 3.06
N ALA A 26 -6.88 -5.97 2.36
CA ALA A 26 -6.69 -5.85 0.91
C ALA A 26 -8.04 -5.78 0.17
N GLY A 27 -8.06 -5.10 -0.98
CA GLY A 27 -9.25 -4.99 -1.81
C GLY A 27 -10.32 -4.04 -1.27
N THR A 28 -10.03 -3.32 -0.18
CA THR A 28 -10.92 -2.31 0.38
C THR A 28 -10.48 -0.91 -0.06
N GLN A 29 -10.73 0.09 0.76
CA GLN A 29 -10.35 1.47 0.45
C GLN A 29 -8.87 1.71 0.74
N ALA A 30 -8.29 2.71 0.08
CA ALA A 30 -6.94 3.15 0.37
C ALA A 30 -6.81 3.65 1.80
N HIS A 31 -5.64 3.47 2.40
CA HIS A 31 -5.39 3.85 3.77
C HIS A 31 -4.02 4.52 3.91
N GLN A 32 -3.88 5.32 4.94
CA GLN A 32 -2.65 6.04 5.22
C GLN A 32 -2.56 6.32 6.72
N LEU A 33 -1.37 6.13 7.29
CA LEU A 33 -1.09 6.52 8.66
C LEU A 33 -0.27 7.82 8.64
N ILE A 34 -0.73 8.83 9.37
CA ILE A 34 -0.16 10.17 9.36
C ILE A 34 0.28 10.53 10.77
N ASN A 35 1.54 10.94 10.93
CA ASN A 35 2.04 11.44 12.20
C ASN A 35 1.63 12.90 12.38
N THR A 36 0.80 13.16 13.37
CA THR A 36 0.32 14.51 13.71
C THR A 36 0.87 15.01 15.05
N GLY A 37 1.65 14.17 15.76
CA GLY A 37 2.27 14.54 17.02
C GLY A 37 3.62 15.21 16.84
N SER A 38 4.20 15.64 17.97
CA SER A 38 5.55 16.25 18.00
C SER A 38 6.66 15.21 18.04
N ASP A 39 6.35 13.99 18.46
CA ASP A 39 7.30 12.88 18.55
C ASP A 39 7.05 11.87 17.41
N ASP A 40 7.98 10.94 17.27
CA ASP A 40 7.83 9.85 16.29
C ASP A 40 6.57 9.02 16.59
N LEU A 41 5.87 8.69 15.56
CA LEU A 41 4.77 7.71 15.60
C LEU A 41 5.38 6.33 15.33
N ARG A 42 5.39 5.49 16.36
CA ARG A 42 5.93 4.12 16.27
C ARG A 42 4.81 3.10 16.31
N TYR A 43 4.89 2.12 15.45
CA TYR A 43 3.86 1.07 15.37
C TYR A 43 4.45 -0.22 14.84
N LEU A 44 3.75 -1.31 15.12
CA LEU A 44 4.08 -2.62 14.58
C LEU A 44 3.19 -2.89 13.36
N GLY A 45 3.80 -3.09 12.22
CA GLY A 45 3.11 -3.48 11.00
C GLY A 45 3.16 -4.99 10.82
N ILE A 46 1.99 -5.61 10.68
CA ILE A 46 1.85 -7.05 10.44
C ILE A 46 1.07 -7.23 9.15
N SER A 47 1.62 -8.01 8.23
CA SER A 47 0.96 -8.27 6.97
C SER A 47 1.23 -9.69 6.49
N THR A 48 0.39 -10.14 5.56
CA THR A 48 0.66 -11.34 4.77
C THR A 48 1.22 -10.92 3.43
N VAL A 49 2.16 -11.69 2.89
CA VAL A 49 2.76 -11.42 1.59
C VAL A 49 2.67 -12.68 0.73
N GLY A 50 1.99 -12.57 -0.42
CA GLY A 50 1.96 -13.62 -1.43
C GLY A 50 3.09 -13.47 -2.44
N GLY A 51 3.05 -14.26 -3.52
CA GLY A 51 4.03 -14.17 -4.62
C GLY A 51 3.86 -12.93 -5.50
N VAL A 52 2.71 -12.27 -5.44
CA VAL A 52 2.38 -11.07 -6.21
C VAL A 52 1.74 -10.05 -5.28
N ASP A 53 2.11 -8.80 -5.46
CA ASP A 53 1.53 -7.68 -4.74
C ASP A 53 1.24 -6.54 -5.72
N ILE A 54 0.02 -6.00 -5.64
CA ILE A 54 -0.41 -4.87 -6.47
C ILE A 54 -0.96 -3.80 -5.54
N VAL A 55 -0.42 -2.61 -5.64
CA VAL A 55 -0.80 -1.48 -4.79
C VAL A 55 -1.18 -0.28 -5.64
N ASP A 56 -2.32 0.31 -5.34
CA ASP A 56 -2.82 1.51 -6.00
C ASP A 56 -2.65 2.71 -5.06
N TYR A 57 -2.12 3.80 -5.59
CA TYR A 57 -1.92 5.07 -4.88
C TYR A 57 -2.86 6.12 -5.45
N PRO A 58 -4.07 6.29 -4.89
CA PRO A 58 -5.08 7.15 -5.51
C PRO A 58 -4.69 8.63 -5.57
N ASP A 59 -3.95 9.15 -4.59
CA ASP A 59 -3.58 10.58 -4.57
C ASP A 59 -2.57 10.91 -5.67
N SER A 60 -1.54 10.08 -5.83
CA SER A 60 -0.48 10.29 -6.83
C SER A 60 -0.78 9.64 -8.18
N LYS A 61 -1.86 8.86 -8.28
CA LYS A 61 -2.27 8.15 -9.49
C LYS A 61 -1.23 7.15 -9.97
N LYS A 62 -0.46 6.59 -9.05
CA LYS A 62 0.54 5.56 -9.35
C LYS A 62 0.01 4.17 -9.05
N ILE A 63 0.67 3.19 -9.62
CA ILE A 63 0.48 1.78 -9.30
C ILE A 63 1.84 1.13 -9.06
N ALA A 64 1.93 0.26 -8.08
CA ALA A 64 3.09 -0.56 -7.81
C ALA A 64 2.73 -2.03 -8.03
N VAL A 65 3.58 -2.76 -8.72
CA VAL A 65 3.43 -4.20 -8.94
C VAL A 65 4.75 -4.87 -8.60
N ALA A 66 4.67 -5.93 -7.80
CA ALA A 66 5.81 -6.80 -7.54
C ALA A 66 5.36 -8.25 -7.74
N ALA A 67 6.16 -9.03 -8.44
CA ALA A 67 5.86 -10.43 -8.73
C ALA A 67 7.11 -11.29 -8.59
N GLY A 68 6.92 -12.59 -8.40
CA GLY A 68 8.03 -13.51 -8.16
C GLY A 68 8.62 -13.39 -6.76
N ILE A 69 7.83 -12.94 -5.81
CA ILE A 69 8.24 -12.81 -4.40
C ILE A 69 8.30 -14.20 -3.76
N LYS A 70 9.41 -14.49 -3.09
CA LYS A 70 9.63 -15.78 -2.39
C LYS A 70 9.83 -15.52 -0.91
N ASN A 71 9.24 -16.40 -0.08
CA ASN A 71 9.41 -16.38 1.38
C ASN A 71 9.08 -15.02 2.01
N ALA A 72 8.07 -14.34 1.49
CA ALA A 72 7.63 -13.01 1.95
C ALA A 72 8.76 -11.95 1.92
N ASP A 73 9.78 -12.13 1.11
CA ASP A 73 10.90 -11.20 0.96
C ASP A 73 10.80 -10.46 -0.38
N PHE A 74 10.43 -9.18 -0.33
CA PHE A 74 10.29 -8.33 -1.51
C PHE A 74 11.59 -8.21 -2.33
N LYS A 75 12.74 -8.39 -1.70
CA LYS A 75 14.03 -8.37 -2.41
C LYS A 75 14.17 -9.50 -3.41
N THR A 76 13.40 -10.58 -3.25
CA THR A 76 13.41 -11.71 -4.19
C THR A 76 12.53 -11.50 -5.41
N ALA A 77 11.75 -10.45 -5.48
CA ALA A 77 10.85 -10.18 -6.59
C ALA A 77 11.61 -10.15 -7.92
N THR A 78 11.09 -10.88 -8.90
CA THR A 78 11.68 -10.95 -10.24
C THR A 78 11.14 -9.89 -11.18
N TYR A 79 10.03 -9.26 -10.83
CA TYR A 79 9.42 -8.16 -11.56
C TYR A 79 8.95 -7.09 -10.58
N VAL A 80 9.37 -5.85 -10.79
CA VAL A 80 8.93 -4.70 -9.99
C VAL A 80 8.64 -3.54 -10.93
N PHE A 81 7.49 -2.92 -10.77
CA PHE A 81 7.10 -1.71 -11.48
C PHE A 81 6.48 -0.71 -10.49
N LEU A 82 6.91 0.52 -10.57
CA LEU A 82 6.29 1.64 -9.87
C LEU A 82 6.18 2.81 -10.83
N GLY A 83 4.97 3.24 -11.11
CA GLY A 83 4.75 4.33 -12.05
C GLY A 83 3.28 4.51 -12.37
N ARG A 84 3.02 5.14 -13.49
CA ARG A 84 1.66 5.37 -13.98
C ARG A 84 1.43 4.57 -15.25
N ILE A 85 0.24 4.00 -15.36
CA ILE A 85 -0.18 3.24 -16.53
C ILE A 85 -1.41 3.91 -17.15
N ALA A 86 -1.58 3.68 -18.44
CA ALA A 86 -2.76 4.12 -19.17
C ALA A 86 -3.47 2.92 -19.76
N PRO A 87 -4.82 2.89 -19.72
CA PRO A 87 -5.55 1.83 -20.38
C PRO A 87 -5.29 1.85 -21.90
N THR A 88 -5.26 0.68 -22.49
CA THR A 88 -5.09 0.51 -23.93
C THR A 88 -5.93 -0.67 -24.40
N ASP A 89 -6.16 -0.77 -25.71
CA ASP A 89 -6.85 -1.91 -26.28
C ASP A 89 -5.96 -3.15 -26.22
N TYR A 90 -6.58 -4.31 -26.03
CA TYR A 90 -5.87 -5.58 -25.86
C TYR A 90 -4.92 -5.87 -27.03
N TYR A 91 -5.36 -5.55 -28.25
CA TYR A 91 -4.57 -5.81 -29.46
C TYR A 91 -3.67 -4.65 -29.89
N ASP A 92 -3.63 -3.54 -29.12
CA ASP A 92 -2.80 -2.40 -29.46
C ASP A 92 -1.33 -2.81 -29.43
N GLY A 93 -0.63 -2.58 -30.54
CA GLY A 93 0.76 -2.97 -30.70
C GLY A 93 1.00 -4.45 -30.97
N GLU A 94 -0.06 -5.24 -31.08
CA GLU A 94 0.05 -6.67 -31.40
C GLU A 94 -0.21 -6.87 -32.90
N ASP A 95 0.83 -7.27 -33.63
CA ASP A 95 0.72 -7.63 -35.04
C ASP A 95 0.53 -9.14 -35.19
N ASP A 96 -0.36 -9.53 -36.08
CA ASP A 96 -0.60 -10.94 -36.36
C ASP A 96 0.45 -11.55 -37.28
#